data_2ec0a2eb9c75104c558751bdfee44700
#
_entry.id   2ec0a2eb9c75104c558751bdfee44700
#
_cell.length_a   1.000
_cell.length_b   1.000
_cell.length_c   1.000
_cell.angle_alpha   90.00
_cell.angle_beta   90.00
_cell.angle_gamma   90.00
#
_symmetry.space_group_name_H-M   'P 1'
#
loop_
_entity.id
_entity.type
_entity.pdbx_description
1 polymer ?
#
loop_
_entity_poly.entity_id
_entity_poly.type
_entity_poly.pdbx_seq_one_letter_code
_entity_poly.pdbx_strand_id
1 'polypeptide(L)'
;MKSIRSPLSCFELPEEKQMSDVKNHSKTLDTIALLRRLEKPKGRVDVIPDTDTYNEIDDQFALSYMLRSPEKLNVKAIYAAPFHNEKSNGPADGMEKSYQEILNILELAGRAELKQEVYRGSLRYLPDEETPVDSPAAANLAERAMEYTPDRPLYVVAIGAITNIASAILMNPEIIDRIVVVWLGGNAHNWPDSHEFNLFQDIAAARIVFGCGVALVQLPCSGVVSSFATTGPELEYHLSGKNALCDYLMKTTVSEGLRCSGGQPTWSRVIWDVTAVAWLLDGDFEDDYLVASPIPEYDHHYSFDPTRHLIRYVYHIHRDDLFEDLFRKLSQ
;
A
#
# COMPACT_ATOMS: atom_id res chain seq x y z
N MET A 1 -26.27 50.30 57.27
CA MET A 1 -26.44 49.10 56.42
C MET A 1 -26.20 49.55 54.96
N LYS A 2 -24.99 49.36 54.47
CA LYS A 2 -24.63 49.60 53.08
C LYS A 2 -24.40 48.25 52.42
N SER A 3 -25.22 47.95 51.43
CA SER A 3 -25.12 46.72 50.59
C SER A 3 -23.88 46.83 49.69
N ILE A 4 -22.96 45.87 49.82
CA ILE A 4 -21.83 45.70 48.94
C ILE A 4 -22.28 44.77 47.81
N ARG A 5 -22.45 45.27 46.59
CA ARG A 5 -22.55 44.48 45.38
C ARG A 5 -21.15 44.27 44.82
N SER A 6 -20.72 43.02 44.77
CA SER A 6 -19.55 42.59 44.05
C SER A 6 -19.86 42.51 42.54
N PRO A 7 -19.00 42.98 41.65
CA PRO A 7 -19.13 42.75 40.22
C PRO A 7 -18.52 41.37 39.89
N LEU A 8 -19.36 40.42 39.49
CA LEU A 8 -18.93 39.23 38.76
C LEU A 8 -18.45 39.72 37.39
N SER A 9 -17.12 39.74 37.22
CA SER A 9 -16.50 39.84 35.90
C SER A 9 -16.84 38.60 35.10
N CYS A 10 -17.56 38.79 34.02
CA CYS A 10 -17.64 37.78 32.96
C CYS A 10 -16.23 37.45 32.48
N PHE A 11 -15.76 36.29 32.85
CA PHE A 11 -14.68 35.65 32.11
C PHE A 11 -15.27 35.28 30.73
N GLU A 12 -15.00 36.09 29.73
CA GLU A 12 -15.10 35.64 28.35
C GLU A 12 -14.08 34.54 28.19
N LEU A 13 -14.56 33.29 28.03
CA LEU A 13 -13.76 32.19 27.55
C LEU A 13 -13.19 32.61 26.18
N PRO A 14 -11.90 32.43 25.92
CA PRO A 14 -11.38 32.65 24.58
C PRO A 14 -12.23 31.84 23.60
N GLU A 15 -12.68 32.51 22.52
CA GLU A 15 -13.32 31.86 21.40
C GLU A 15 -12.54 30.59 21.14
N GLU A 16 -13.19 29.42 21.27
CA GLU A 16 -12.69 28.18 20.76
C GLU A 16 -12.27 28.49 19.33
N LYS A 17 -10.97 28.51 19.07
CA LYS A 17 -10.48 28.30 17.73
C LYS A 17 -11.17 27.04 17.29
N GLN A 18 -12.25 27.20 16.54
CA GLN A 18 -12.78 26.13 15.73
C GLN A 18 -11.53 25.60 15.02
N MET A 19 -11.12 24.39 15.42
CA MET A 19 -10.22 23.63 14.59
C MET A 19 -10.80 23.77 13.20
N SER A 20 -10.04 24.40 12.31
CA SER A 20 -10.45 24.53 10.94
C SER A 20 -10.84 23.12 10.53
N ASP A 21 -12.15 22.91 10.41
CA ASP A 21 -12.64 21.76 9.70
C ASP A 21 -11.79 21.74 8.45
N VAL A 22 -10.88 20.76 8.35
CA VAL A 22 -10.34 20.33 7.07
C VAL A 22 -11.59 20.23 6.25
N LYS A 23 -11.78 21.20 5.34
CA LYS A 23 -13.03 21.30 4.59
C LYS A 23 -13.18 19.96 3.95
N ASN A 24 -13.99 19.14 4.57
CA ASN A 24 -14.36 17.82 4.16
C ASN A 24 -15.01 17.98 2.79
N HIS A 25 -14.17 18.12 1.75
CA HIS A 25 -14.56 17.95 0.37
C HIS A 25 -14.74 16.47 0.09
N SER A 26 -14.70 15.62 1.15
CA SER A 26 -15.17 14.26 1.04
C SER A 26 -16.63 14.36 0.67
N LYS A 27 -16.95 14.23 -0.62
CA LYS A 27 -18.26 13.71 -1.00
C LYS A 27 -18.46 12.50 -0.09
N THR A 28 -19.45 12.59 0.80
CA THR A 28 -19.84 11.45 1.62
C THR A 28 -20.18 10.37 0.61
N LEU A 29 -19.26 9.41 0.43
CA LEU A 29 -19.49 8.29 -0.46
C LEU A 29 -20.80 7.64 -0.01
N ASP A 30 -21.72 7.45 -0.95
CA ASP A 30 -22.87 6.59 -0.67
C ASP A 30 -22.31 5.27 -0.11
N THR A 31 -22.71 4.94 1.11
CA THR A 31 -22.24 3.74 1.81
C THR A 31 -22.37 2.49 0.94
N ILE A 32 -23.42 2.40 0.12
CA ILE A 32 -23.64 1.28 -0.80
C ILE A 32 -22.56 1.26 -1.89
N ALA A 33 -22.20 2.41 -2.45
CA ALA A 33 -21.16 2.53 -3.46
C ALA A 33 -19.78 2.18 -2.88
N LEU A 34 -19.49 2.61 -1.65
CA LEU A 34 -18.28 2.22 -0.94
C LEU A 34 -18.22 0.69 -0.74
N LEU A 35 -19.27 0.08 -0.22
CA LEU A 35 -19.32 -1.36 0.03
C LEU A 35 -19.11 -2.18 -1.26
N ARG A 36 -19.69 -1.75 -2.38
CA ARG A 36 -19.47 -2.42 -3.68
C ARG A 36 -18.01 -2.37 -4.13
N ARG A 37 -17.31 -1.25 -3.91
CA ARG A 37 -15.88 -1.13 -4.24
C ARG A 37 -14.96 -1.91 -3.31
N LEU A 38 -15.42 -2.20 -2.11
CA LEU A 38 -14.72 -3.05 -1.14
C LEU A 38 -14.93 -4.55 -1.39
N GLU A 39 -15.72 -4.95 -2.39
CA GLU A 39 -15.81 -6.35 -2.83
C GLU A 39 -14.66 -6.69 -3.79
N LYS A 40 -14.21 -7.95 -3.78
CA LYS A 40 -13.22 -8.44 -4.75
C LYS A 40 -13.75 -8.20 -6.18
N PRO A 41 -12.92 -7.62 -7.08
CA PRO A 41 -13.37 -7.25 -8.41
C PRO A 41 -13.70 -8.48 -9.27
N LYS A 42 -14.77 -8.38 -10.05
CA LYS A 42 -15.15 -9.41 -11.04
C LYS A 42 -14.60 -9.02 -12.42
N GLY A 43 -14.03 -10.01 -13.11
CA GLY A 43 -13.46 -9.77 -14.45
C GLY A 43 -12.14 -9.01 -14.42
N ARG A 44 -11.70 -8.56 -15.60
CA ARG A 44 -10.43 -7.85 -15.78
C ARG A 44 -10.52 -6.41 -15.30
N VAL A 45 -9.51 -5.96 -14.56
CA VAL A 45 -9.44 -4.60 -13.99
C VAL A 45 -8.18 -3.87 -14.40
N ASP A 46 -8.26 -2.55 -14.45
CA ASP A 46 -7.11 -1.67 -14.63
C ASP A 46 -6.43 -1.45 -13.27
N VAL A 47 -5.09 -1.59 -13.24
CA VAL A 47 -4.30 -1.56 -12.01
C VAL A 47 -3.04 -0.73 -12.17
N ILE A 48 -2.63 -0.10 -11.05
CA ILE A 48 -1.37 0.62 -10.90
C ILE A 48 -0.69 0.12 -9.63
N PRO A 49 0.49 -0.54 -9.69
CA PRO A 49 1.32 -0.77 -8.52
C PRO A 49 2.09 0.50 -8.13
N ASP A 50 2.16 0.78 -6.83
CA ASP A 50 3.03 1.76 -6.18
C ASP A 50 3.96 1.00 -5.23
N THR A 51 5.25 0.92 -5.57
CA THR A 51 6.19 -0.10 -5.06
C THR A 51 7.56 0.48 -4.75
N ASP A 52 8.16 0.09 -3.64
CA ASP A 52 9.53 0.42 -3.27
C ASP A 52 10.51 -0.74 -3.57
N THR A 53 10.40 -1.27 -4.78
CA THR A 53 10.94 -2.51 -5.35
C THR A 53 12.41 -2.83 -5.01
N TYR A 54 13.22 -1.88 -4.56
CA TYR A 54 14.60 -2.11 -4.16
C TYR A 54 14.79 -2.25 -2.64
N ASN A 55 13.74 -2.00 -1.87
CA ASN A 55 13.76 -2.08 -0.41
C ASN A 55 14.10 -3.49 0.09
N GLU A 56 13.28 -4.47 -0.25
CA GLU A 56 13.46 -5.89 0.09
C GLU A 56 13.53 -6.77 -1.17
N ILE A 57 12.85 -7.90 -1.17
CA ILE A 57 12.87 -8.88 -2.27
C ILE A 57 11.45 -9.29 -2.72
N ASP A 58 10.45 -8.87 -2.05
CA ASP A 58 9.06 -9.30 -2.21
C ASP A 58 8.29 -8.45 -3.22
N ASP A 59 8.58 -7.17 -3.32
CA ASP A 59 8.08 -6.29 -4.40
C ASP A 59 8.34 -6.86 -5.79
N GLN A 60 9.55 -7.43 -6.02
CA GLN A 60 9.88 -8.03 -7.31
C GLN A 60 8.97 -9.21 -7.62
N PHE A 61 8.62 -10.03 -6.60
CA PHE A 61 7.63 -11.09 -6.77
C PHE A 61 6.24 -10.53 -7.05
N ALA A 62 5.81 -9.51 -6.31
CA ALA A 62 4.49 -8.89 -6.47
C ALA A 62 4.32 -8.28 -7.86
N LEU A 63 5.30 -7.49 -8.31
CA LEU A 63 5.30 -6.91 -9.66
C LEU A 63 5.30 -8.00 -10.73
N SER A 64 6.15 -9.03 -10.58
CA SER A 64 6.22 -10.15 -11.51
C SER A 64 4.90 -10.93 -11.58
N TYR A 65 4.27 -11.19 -10.43
CA TYR A 65 2.99 -11.88 -10.32
C TYR A 65 1.85 -11.10 -11.00
N MET A 66 1.84 -9.78 -10.82
CA MET A 66 0.91 -8.88 -11.51
C MET A 66 1.11 -8.94 -13.03
N LEU A 67 2.35 -8.85 -13.51
CA LEU A 67 2.70 -8.91 -14.94
C LEU A 67 2.38 -10.27 -15.58
N ARG A 68 2.39 -11.36 -14.80
CA ARG A 68 2.04 -12.72 -15.20
C ARG A 68 0.56 -13.06 -15.02
N SER A 69 -0.27 -12.06 -14.72
CA SER A 69 -1.73 -12.19 -14.57
C SER A 69 -2.51 -11.28 -15.54
N PRO A 70 -2.15 -11.19 -16.85
CA PRO A 70 -2.75 -10.24 -17.78
C PRO A 70 -4.22 -10.54 -18.10
N GLU A 71 -4.69 -11.76 -17.84
CA GLU A 71 -6.07 -12.17 -17.97
C GLU A 71 -6.98 -11.43 -16.98
N LYS A 72 -6.44 -11.04 -15.83
CA LYS A 72 -7.17 -10.35 -14.75
C LYS A 72 -6.72 -8.90 -14.57
N LEU A 73 -5.43 -8.63 -14.69
CA LEU A 73 -4.82 -7.34 -14.35
C LEU A 73 -4.26 -6.64 -15.59
N ASN A 74 -4.76 -5.43 -15.85
CA ASN A 74 -4.28 -4.57 -16.93
C ASN A 74 -3.46 -3.43 -16.32
N VAL A 75 -2.15 -3.57 -16.31
CA VAL A 75 -1.24 -2.57 -15.74
C VAL A 75 -1.24 -1.31 -16.61
N LYS A 76 -1.62 -0.18 -16.03
CA LYS A 76 -1.78 1.13 -16.70
C LYS A 76 -0.60 2.06 -16.48
N ALA A 77 0.05 1.95 -15.34
CA ALA A 77 1.26 2.66 -14.94
C ALA A 77 1.93 1.88 -13.82
N ILE A 78 3.16 2.22 -13.48
CA ILE A 78 3.91 1.68 -12.35
C ILE A 78 4.61 2.85 -11.66
N TYR A 79 4.43 2.98 -10.35
CA TYR A 79 4.99 4.06 -9.56
C TYR A 79 6.11 3.56 -8.65
N ALA A 80 7.24 4.26 -8.65
CA ALA A 80 8.32 4.02 -7.71
C ALA A 80 8.03 4.78 -6.40
N ALA A 81 7.81 4.06 -5.31
CA ALA A 81 7.60 4.63 -3.99
C ALA A 81 8.93 5.04 -3.32
N PRO A 82 8.92 6.06 -2.46
CA PRO A 82 10.08 6.40 -1.66
C PRO A 82 10.30 5.38 -0.54
N PHE A 83 11.58 5.06 -0.24
CA PHE A 83 11.92 4.32 0.97
C PHE A 83 13.26 4.76 1.56
N HIS A 84 13.43 4.57 2.87
CA HIS A 84 14.69 4.85 3.56
C HIS A 84 15.02 3.74 4.58
N ASN A 85 16.10 3.01 4.30
CA ASN A 85 16.73 2.05 5.19
C ASN A 85 18.24 1.97 4.91
N GLU A 86 18.93 0.92 5.34
CA GLU A 86 20.36 0.73 5.14
C GLU A 86 20.79 0.61 3.66
N LYS A 87 19.83 0.37 2.74
CA LYS A 87 20.09 0.26 1.29
C LYS A 87 20.01 1.61 0.57
N SER A 88 19.57 2.70 1.25
CA SER A 88 19.38 4.03 0.63
C SER A 88 19.93 5.17 1.49
N ASN A 89 20.31 6.28 0.82
CA ASN A 89 20.77 7.50 1.47
C ASN A 89 19.64 8.49 1.78
N GLY A 90 18.40 8.02 1.78
CA GLY A 90 17.19 8.80 2.01
C GLY A 90 16.07 8.41 1.04
N PRO A 91 14.85 8.97 1.24
CA PRO A 91 13.68 8.59 0.45
C PRO A 91 13.87 8.77 -1.07
N ALA A 92 14.52 9.86 -1.49
CA ALA A 92 14.77 10.13 -2.91
C ALA A 92 15.70 9.11 -3.57
N ASP A 93 16.76 8.69 -2.88
CA ASP A 93 17.69 7.67 -3.36
C ASP A 93 17.00 6.29 -3.39
N GLY A 94 16.19 5.99 -2.38
CA GLY A 94 15.35 4.80 -2.35
C GLY A 94 14.39 4.74 -3.52
N MET A 95 13.65 5.80 -3.78
CA MET A 95 12.74 5.91 -4.92
C MET A 95 13.45 5.71 -6.26
N GLU A 96 14.61 6.35 -6.47
CA GLU A 96 15.35 6.19 -7.73
C GLU A 96 15.87 4.75 -7.91
N LYS A 97 16.34 4.10 -6.84
CA LYS A 97 16.72 2.68 -6.88
C LYS A 97 15.54 1.78 -7.22
N SER A 98 14.37 2.02 -6.63
CA SER A 98 13.15 1.31 -6.95
C SER A 98 12.72 1.53 -8.40
N TYR A 99 12.83 2.76 -8.91
CA TYR A 99 12.57 3.05 -10.31
C TYR A 99 13.47 2.21 -11.25
N GLN A 100 14.75 2.12 -10.96
CA GLN A 100 15.69 1.31 -11.77
C GLN A 100 15.38 -0.18 -11.65
N GLU A 101 15.03 -0.67 -10.48
CA GLU A 101 14.70 -2.08 -10.27
C GLU A 101 13.37 -2.46 -10.97
N ILE A 102 12.38 -1.58 -10.98
CA ILE A 102 11.16 -1.75 -11.80
C ILE A 102 11.52 -1.98 -13.28
N LEU A 103 12.41 -1.14 -13.84
CA LEU A 103 12.84 -1.28 -15.23
C LEU A 103 13.57 -2.61 -15.49
N ASN A 104 14.35 -3.09 -14.51
CA ASN A 104 15.01 -4.40 -14.56
C ASN A 104 14.00 -5.55 -14.55
N ILE A 105 13.01 -5.51 -13.65
CA ILE A 105 11.94 -6.54 -13.59
C ILE A 105 11.12 -6.55 -14.89
N LEU A 106 10.79 -5.40 -15.46
CA LEU A 106 10.09 -5.33 -16.75
C LEU A 106 10.88 -5.97 -17.89
N GLU A 107 12.19 -5.80 -17.91
CA GLU A 107 13.05 -6.48 -18.91
C GLU A 107 13.03 -7.98 -18.72
N LEU A 108 13.26 -8.46 -17.49
CA LEU A 108 13.28 -9.89 -17.15
C LEU A 108 11.92 -10.58 -17.39
N ALA A 109 10.82 -9.85 -17.18
CA ALA A 109 9.45 -10.32 -17.42
C ALA A 109 9.05 -10.31 -18.90
N GLY A 110 9.88 -9.73 -19.80
CA GLY A 110 9.55 -9.55 -21.20
C GLY A 110 8.44 -8.50 -21.45
N ARG A 111 8.36 -7.49 -20.57
CA ARG A 111 7.34 -6.44 -20.60
C ARG A 111 7.96 -5.04 -20.78
N ALA A 112 9.03 -4.98 -21.58
CA ALA A 112 9.80 -3.74 -21.83
C ALA A 112 8.93 -2.58 -22.40
N GLU A 113 7.82 -2.88 -23.04
CA GLU A 113 6.86 -1.88 -23.54
C GLU A 113 6.25 -1.02 -22.42
N LEU A 114 6.19 -1.53 -21.18
CA LEU A 114 5.68 -0.78 -20.04
C LEU A 114 6.69 0.20 -19.43
N LYS A 115 7.95 0.20 -19.87
CA LYS A 115 8.98 1.11 -19.32
C LYS A 115 8.63 2.60 -19.46
N GLN A 116 7.86 2.96 -20.50
CA GLN A 116 7.38 4.33 -20.70
C GLN A 116 6.24 4.73 -19.77
N GLU A 117 5.60 3.76 -19.09
CA GLU A 117 4.53 3.96 -18.11
C GLU A 117 5.06 3.84 -16.67
N VAL A 118 6.38 3.88 -16.47
CA VAL A 118 6.99 3.92 -15.15
C VAL A 118 7.25 5.36 -14.74
N TYR A 119 6.73 5.76 -13.57
CA TYR A 119 6.83 7.12 -13.07
C TYR A 119 7.63 7.18 -11.77
N ARG A 120 8.51 8.16 -11.68
CA ARG A 120 9.21 8.49 -10.43
C ARG A 120 8.23 9.05 -9.42
N GLY A 121 8.30 8.55 -8.22
CA GLY A 121 7.48 9.00 -7.10
C GLY A 121 8.08 10.16 -6.32
N SER A 122 7.56 10.32 -5.14
CA SER A 122 7.92 11.37 -4.20
C SER A 122 9.38 11.27 -3.76
N LEU A 123 10.05 12.41 -3.61
CA LEU A 123 11.46 12.48 -3.17
C LEU A 123 11.61 12.60 -1.65
N ARG A 124 10.51 12.74 -0.94
CA ARG A 124 10.40 12.87 0.51
C ARG A 124 9.02 12.42 0.97
N TYR A 125 8.87 12.17 2.25
CA TYR A 125 7.58 11.92 2.89
C TYR A 125 6.77 13.21 3.07
N LEU A 126 5.47 13.10 3.35
CA LEU A 126 4.63 14.26 3.61
C LEU A 126 5.13 15.03 4.83
N PRO A 127 5.17 16.37 4.77
CA PRO A 127 5.52 17.19 5.93
C PRO A 127 4.40 17.24 6.99
N ASP A 128 3.16 17.04 6.55
CA ASP A 128 1.92 17.10 7.35
C ASP A 128 0.76 16.44 6.59
N GLU A 129 -0.45 16.48 7.16
CA GLU A 129 -1.65 15.87 6.56
C GLU A 129 -2.37 16.79 5.54
N GLU A 130 -1.81 17.94 5.18
CA GLU A 130 -2.45 18.93 4.30
C GLU A 130 -1.64 19.24 3.04
N THR A 131 -0.31 19.08 3.11
CA THR A 131 0.62 19.50 2.06
C THR A 131 1.09 18.32 1.21
N PRO A 132 0.69 18.21 -0.08
CA PRO A 132 1.14 17.14 -0.96
C PRO A 132 2.63 17.28 -1.29
N VAL A 133 3.25 16.17 -1.67
CA VAL A 133 4.57 16.16 -2.30
C VAL A 133 4.39 15.98 -3.80
N ASP A 134 4.81 17.00 -4.56
CA ASP A 134 4.77 16.93 -6.02
C ASP A 134 5.71 15.84 -6.54
N SER A 135 5.14 14.95 -7.37
CA SER A 135 5.90 13.93 -8.08
C SER A 135 5.20 13.53 -9.37
N PRO A 136 5.94 13.02 -10.37
CA PRO A 136 5.32 12.48 -11.60
C PRO A 136 4.28 11.39 -11.31
N ALA A 137 4.51 10.52 -10.33
CA ALA A 137 3.58 9.46 -9.94
C ALA A 137 2.29 10.03 -9.32
N ALA A 138 2.39 10.94 -8.35
CA ALA A 138 1.23 11.56 -7.73
C ALA A 138 0.39 12.36 -8.73
N ALA A 139 1.05 13.16 -9.60
CA ALA A 139 0.39 13.92 -10.65
C ALA A 139 -0.33 13.00 -11.66
N ASN A 140 0.34 11.91 -12.10
CA ASN A 140 -0.26 10.94 -13.01
C ASN A 140 -1.47 10.24 -12.38
N LEU A 141 -1.43 9.86 -11.09
CA LEU A 141 -2.57 9.26 -10.42
C LEU A 141 -3.74 10.25 -10.31
N ALA A 142 -3.46 11.49 -9.89
CA ALA A 142 -4.47 12.55 -9.74
C ALA A 142 -5.21 12.88 -11.06
N GLU A 143 -4.51 12.78 -12.19
CA GLU A 143 -5.07 12.99 -13.52
C GLU A 143 -5.77 11.71 -14.04
N ARG A 144 -5.06 10.57 -14.06
CA ARG A 144 -5.53 9.32 -14.66
C ARG A 144 -6.77 8.78 -13.98
N ALA A 145 -6.89 8.91 -12.66
CA ALA A 145 -8.08 8.46 -11.93
C ALA A 145 -9.37 9.16 -12.38
N MET A 146 -9.28 10.34 -12.98
CA MET A 146 -10.44 11.05 -13.52
C MET A 146 -11.04 10.37 -14.76
N GLU A 147 -10.34 9.46 -15.42
CA GLU A 147 -10.86 8.63 -16.51
C GLU A 147 -11.77 7.49 -16.02
N TYR A 148 -11.83 7.27 -14.70
CA TYR A 148 -12.58 6.20 -14.04
C TYR A 148 -13.82 6.73 -13.35
N THR A 149 -14.70 5.80 -12.94
CA THR A 149 -15.96 6.11 -12.27
C THR A 149 -16.13 5.25 -11.04
N PRO A 150 -17.03 5.61 -10.09
CA PRO A 150 -17.30 4.78 -8.91
C PRO A 150 -17.71 3.33 -9.23
N ASP A 151 -18.39 3.10 -10.38
CA ASP A 151 -18.81 1.77 -10.81
C ASP A 151 -17.72 1.00 -11.58
N ARG A 152 -16.68 1.69 -12.03
CA ARG A 152 -15.51 1.12 -12.69
C ARG A 152 -14.24 1.83 -12.19
N PRO A 153 -13.82 1.56 -10.96
CA PRO A 153 -12.69 2.22 -10.35
C PRO A 153 -11.35 1.74 -10.91
N LEU A 154 -10.33 2.57 -10.73
CA LEU A 154 -8.94 2.20 -10.90
C LEU A 154 -8.43 1.56 -9.60
N TYR A 155 -7.77 0.41 -9.70
CA TYR A 155 -7.16 -0.23 -8.53
C TYR A 155 -5.70 0.22 -8.38
N VAL A 156 -5.35 0.67 -7.19
CA VAL A 156 -3.98 1.06 -6.83
C VAL A 156 -3.46 0.09 -5.79
N VAL A 157 -2.47 -0.72 -6.19
CA VAL A 157 -1.80 -1.68 -5.30
C VAL A 157 -0.58 -1.01 -4.70
N ALA A 158 -0.70 -0.57 -3.44
CA ALA A 158 0.37 0.08 -2.70
C ALA A 158 1.12 -0.96 -1.85
N ILE A 159 2.41 -1.09 -2.09
CA ILE A 159 3.31 -2.04 -1.43
C ILE A 159 4.60 -1.36 -0.95
N GLY A 160 4.51 -0.07 -0.64
CA GLY A 160 5.54 0.79 -0.07
C GLY A 160 4.92 1.87 0.81
N ALA A 161 5.70 2.88 1.17
CA ALA A 161 5.20 4.08 1.84
C ALA A 161 4.16 4.78 0.97
N ILE A 162 2.98 5.06 1.51
CA ILE A 162 1.79 5.48 0.73
C ILE A 162 1.78 6.96 0.32
N THR A 163 2.94 7.59 0.33
CA THR A 163 3.15 9.02 0.05
C THR A 163 2.59 9.46 -1.30
N ASN A 164 2.80 8.69 -2.38
CA ASN A 164 2.35 9.04 -3.73
C ASN A 164 0.83 9.09 -3.80
N ILE A 165 0.14 8.12 -3.20
CA ILE A 165 -1.32 8.02 -3.19
C ILE A 165 -1.94 9.14 -2.34
N ALA A 166 -1.40 9.38 -1.15
CA ALA A 166 -1.87 10.46 -0.28
C ALA A 166 -1.68 11.83 -0.94
N SER A 167 -0.52 12.05 -1.60
CA SER A 167 -0.26 13.28 -2.36
C SER A 167 -1.26 13.47 -3.51
N ALA A 168 -1.55 12.41 -4.28
CA ALA A 168 -2.53 12.47 -5.36
C ALA A 168 -3.94 12.81 -4.84
N ILE A 169 -4.35 12.24 -3.70
CA ILE A 169 -5.63 12.55 -3.03
C ILE A 169 -5.67 14.02 -2.58
N LEU A 170 -4.58 14.54 -2.00
CA LEU A 170 -4.51 15.95 -1.60
C LEU A 170 -4.53 16.90 -2.79
N MET A 171 -3.89 16.54 -3.92
CA MET A 171 -3.91 17.31 -5.17
C MET A 171 -5.29 17.34 -5.81
N ASN A 172 -5.99 16.21 -5.80
CA ASN A 172 -7.30 16.05 -6.42
C ASN A 172 -8.21 15.13 -5.59
N PRO A 173 -8.95 15.67 -4.60
CA PRO A 173 -9.84 14.87 -3.77
C PRO A 173 -10.98 14.17 -4.52
N GLU A 174 -11.27 14.55 -5.77
CA GLU A 174 -12.31 13.89 -6.58
C GLU A 174 -11.94 12.45 -6.97
N ILE A 175 -10.67 12.06 -6.82
CA ILE A 175 -10.25 10.69 -7.11
C ILE A 175 -10.67 9.68 -6.03
N ILE A 176 -11.04 10.13 -4.83
CA ILE A 176 -11.42 9.29 -3.69
C ILE A 176 -12.52 8.27 -4.06
N ASP A 177 -13.48 8.67 -4.86
CA ASP A 177 -14.58 7.80 -5.27
C ASP A 177 -14.30 7.03 -6.58
N ARG A 178 -13.13 7.24 -7.20
CA ARG A 178 -12.73 6.67 -8.49
C ARG A 178 -11.63 5.63 -8.39
N ILE A 179 -11.00 5.52 -7.22
CA ILE A 179 -9.94 4.54 -6.96
C ILE A 179 -10.33 3.56 -5.85
N VAL A 180 -9.71 2.39 -5.89
CA VAL A 180 -9.66 1.44 -4.77
C VAL A 180 -8.20 1.23 -4.43
N VAL A 181 -7.83 1.47 -3.18
CA VAL A 181 -6.46 1.28 -2.70
C VAL A 181 -6.37 -0.07 -2.01
N VAL A 182 -5.47 -0.93 -2.49
CA VAL A 182 -5.12 -2.21 -1.86
C VAL A 182 -3.72 -2.03 -1.28
N TRP A 183 -3.60 -1.93 0.04
CA TRP A 183 -2.36 -1.54 0.68
C TRP A 183 -1.84 -2.58 1.67
N LEU A 184 -0.63 -3.05 1.42
CA LEU A 184 0.18 -3.77 2.40
C LEU A 184 0.81 -2.74 3.33
N GLY A 185 0.23 -2.57 4.52
CA GLY A 185 0.70 -1.56 5.46
C GLY A 185 0.12 -1.69 6.85
N GLY A 186 0.98 -1.41 7.82
CA GLY A 186 0.70 -1.55 9.24
C GLY A 186 0.69 -3.00 9.72
N ASN A 187 0.48 -3.19 11.00
CA ASN A 187 0.36 -4.49 11.65
C ASN A 187 -1.11 -4.84 11.92
N ALA A 188 -1.36 -6.09 12.33
CA ALA A 188 -2.70 -6.50 12.75
C ALA A 188 -3.24 -5.58 13.85
N HIS A 189 -4.56 -5.32 13.85
CA HIS A 189 -5.18 -4.39 14.80
C HIS A 189 -5.03 -4.81 16.28
N ASN A 190 -4.77 -6.08 16.53
CA ASN A 190 -4.46 -6.64 17.85
C ASN A 190 -2.96 -6.82 18.09
N TRP A 191 -2.09 -6.35 17.20
CA TRP A 191 -0.65 -6.33 17.40
C TRP A 191 -0.27 -5.23 18.40
N PRO A 192 0.84 -5.36 19.15
CA PRO A 192 1.21 -4.38 20.19
C PRO A 192 1.40 -2.95 19.69
N ASP A 193 1.78 -2.78 18.42
CA ASP A 193 2.01 -1.48 17.78
C ASP A 193 1.71 -1.54 16.28
N SER A 194 1.65 -0.38 15.63
CA SER A 194 1.52 -0.22 14.18
C SER A 194 2.85 0.11 13.50
N HIS A 195 3.99 -0.11 14.18
CA HIS A 195 5.33 0.21 13.69
C HIS A 195 5.76 -0.82 12.62
N GLU A 196 5.19 -0.68 11.43
CA GLU A 196 5.47 -1.49 10.25
C GLU A 196 6.10 -0.59 9.19
N PHE A 197 7.01 -1.13 8.38
CA PHE A 197 7.92 -0.36 7.52
C PHE A 197 7.20 0.60 6.58
N ASN A 198 6.19 0.16 5.84
CA ASN A 198 5.45 1.00 4.89
C ASN A 198 4.65 2.09 5.59
N LEU A 199 4.06 1.77 6.76
CA LEU A 199 3.26 2.72 7.51
C LEU A 199 4.12 3.73 8.25
N PHE A 200 5.17 3.29 8.95
CA PHE A 200 5.91 4.20 9.83
C PHE A 200 6.74 5.24 9.06
N GLN A 201 7.11 4.95 7.81
CA GLN A 201 7.88 5.89 7.00
C GLN A 201 7.11 7.18 6.70
N ASP A 202 5.79 7.09 6.52
CA ASP A 202 4.94 8.25 6.27
C ASP A 202 3.59 8.13 6.98
N ILE A 203 3.59 8.38 8.30
CA ILE A 203 2.36 8.32 9.11
C ILE A 203 1.35 9.37 8.66
N ALA A 204 1.78 10.55 8.23
CA ALA A 204 0.87 11.59 7.74
C ALA A 204 0.11 11.08 6.50
N ALA A 205 0.79 10.45 5.55
CA ALA A 205 0.17 9.84 4.37
C ALA A 205 -0.78 8.69 4.75
N ALA A 206 -0.38 7.84 5.69
CA ALA A 206 -1.23 6.77 6.20
C ALA A 206 -2.53 7.33 6.81
N ARG A 207 -2.44 8.37 7.65
CA ARG A 207 -3.59 9.03 8.28
C ARG A 207 -4.57 9.61 7.26
N ILE A 208 -4.06 10.20 6.18
CA ILE A 208 -4.89 10.69 5.07
C ILE A 208 -5.65 9.53 4.43
N VAL A 209 -4.97 8.47 4.04
CA VAL A 209 -5.61 7.35 3.32
C VAL A 209 -6.61 6.61 4.20
N PHE A 210 -6.29 6.36 5.46
CA PHE A 210 -7.25 5.78 6.42
C PHE A 210 -8.38 6.76 6.77
N GLY A 211 -8.20 8.06 6.61
CA GLY A 211 -9.14 9.10 7.06
C GLY A 211 -10.06 9.65 5.98
N CYS A 212 -9.68 9.62 4.70
CA CYS A 212 -10.36 10.36 3.64
C CYS A 212 -11.62 9.68 3.08
N GLY A 213 -11.90 8.42 3.43
CA GLY A 213 -13.07 7.68 2.93
C GLY A 213 -12.85 6.99 1.59
N VAL A 214 -11.64 6.91 1.08
CA VAL A 214 -11.32 6.08 -0.09
C VAL A 214 -11.63 4.61 0.20
N ALA A 215 -12.06 3.85 -0.81
CA ALA A 215 -12.20 2.41 -0.69
C ALA A 215 -10.81 1.80 -0.44
N LEU A 216 -10.56 1.35 0.79
CA LEU A 216 -9.27 0.82 1.24
C LEU A 216 -9.41 -0.65 1.61
N VAL A 217 -8.49 -1.46 1.08
CA VAL A 217 -8.24 -2.84 1.50
C VAL A 217 -6.90 -2.87 2.22
N GLN A 218 -6.92 -3.14 3.51
CA GLN A 218 -5.70 -3.25 4.32
C GLN A 218 -5.25 -4.70 4.41
N LEU A 219 -3.96 -4.93 4.13
CA LEU A 219 -3.25 -6.19 4.37
C LEU A 219 -2.20 -5.93 5.45
N PRO A 220 -2.45 -6.33 6.70
CA PRO A 220 -1.51 -6.11 7.79
C PRO A 220 -0.30 -7.05 7.72
N CYS A 221 0.89 -6.54 7.95
CA CYS A 221 2.13 -7.32 7.93
C CYS A 221 2.21 -8.29 9.10
N SER A 222 2.67 -7.82 10.27
CA SER A 222 2.79 -8.68 11.45
C SER A 222 1.41 -9.10 11.96
N GLY A 223 1.28 -10.38 12.24
CA GLY A 223 0.03 -10.97 12.74
C GLY A 223 -0.91 -11.50 11.67
N VAL A 224 -0.70 -11.16 10.38
CA VAL A 224 -1.50 -11.66 9.25
C VAL A 224 -0.58 -12.19 8.15
N VAL A 225 0.00 -11.30 7.33
CA VAL A 225 0.79 -11.68 6.16
C VAL A 225 2.12 -12.34 6.54
N SER A 226 2.61 -12.15 7.75
CA SER A 226 3.82 -12.82 8.28
C SER A 226 3.82 -14.35 8.17
N SER A 227 2.67 -14.98 7.95
CA SER A 227 2.55 -16.41 7.67
C SER A 227 2.94 -16.79 6.23
N PHE A 228 2.96 -15.83 5.30
CA PHE A 228 3.27 -16.07 3.88
C PHE A 228 4.78 -16.09 3.64
N ALA A 229 5.45 -17.06 4.25
CA ALA A 229 6.89 -17.22 4.21
C ALA A 229 7.33 -18.39 3.34
N THR A 230 8.44 -18.20 2.59
CA THR A 230 9.12 -19.23 1.79
C THR A 230 10.53 -19.49 2.30
N THR A 231 11.18 -20.53 1.78
CA THR A 231 12.52 -20.97 2.13
C THR A 231 13.38 -21.18 0.88
N GLY A 232 14.71 -21.23 1.05
CA GLY A 232 15.61 -21.50 -0.08
C GLY A 232 15.29 -22.78 -0.86
N PRO A 233 15.12 -23.94 -0.19
CA PRO A 233 14.75 -25.18 -0.89
C PRO A 233 13.43 -25.12 -1.66
N GLU A 234 12.42 -24.42 -1.15
CA GLU A 234 11.14 -24.23 -1.83
C GLU A 234 11.30 -23.38 -3.10
N LEU A 235 12.01 -22.25 -2.99
CA LEU A 235 12.32 -21.40 -4.14
C LEU A 235 13.15 -22.14 -5.20
N GLU A 236 14.16 -22.88 -4.78
CA GLU A 236 14.99 -23.66 -5.68
C GLU A 236 14.17 -24.73 -6.44
N TYR A 237 13.30 -25.44 -5.74
CA TYR A 237 12.44 -26.47 -6.33
C TYR A 237 11.48 -25.87 -7.39
N HIS A 238 10.87 -24.73 -7.11
CA HIS A 238 9.84 -24.16 -7.98
C HIS A 238 10.40 -23.27 -9.08
N LEU A 239 11.49 -22.52 -8.85
CA LEU A 239 11.94 -21.44 -9.72
C LEU A 239 13.25 -21.73 -10.47
N SER A 240 14.12 -22.60 -9.94
CA SER A 240 15.46 -22.82 -10.53
C SER A 240 15.36 -23.29 -11.98
N GLY A 241 16.04 -22.56 -12.90
CA GLY A 241 16.15 -22.90 -14.31
C GLY A 241 14.86 -22.80 -15.11
N LYS A 242 13.79 -22.19 -14.58
CA LYS A 242 12.52 -22.03 -15.30
C LYS A 242 12.62 -20.96 -16.38
N ASN A 243 13.08 -19.77 -16.01
CA ASN A 243 13.36 -18.63 -16.90
C ASN A 243 14.27 -17.63 -16.17
N ALA A 244 14.73 -16.59 -16.89
CA ALA A 244 15.65 -15.59 -16.33
C ALA A 244 15.06 -14.81 -15.15
N LEU A 245 13.76 -14.52 -15.17
CA LEU A 245 13.05 -13.86 -14.08
C LEU A 245 13.04 -14.75 -12.82
N CYS A 246 12.64 -16.02 -12.96
CA CYS A 246 12.63 -16.98 -11.85
C CYS A 246 14.03 -17.15 -11.23
N ASP A 247 15.07 -17.27 -12.05
CA ASP A 247 16.45 -17.40 -11.58
C ASP A 247 16.90 -16.12 -10.84
N TYR A 248 16.50 -14.95 -11.30
CA TYR A 248 16.77 -13.68 -10.64
C TYR A 248 16.08 -13.62 -9.26
N LEU A 249 14.76 -13.82 -9.20
CA LEU A 249 13.98 -13.82 -7.97
C LEU A 249 14.52 -14.81 -6.93
N MET A 250 14.81 -16.03 -7.37
CA MET A 250 15.40 -17.07 -6.49
C MET A 250 16.76 -16.64 -5.94
N LYS A 251 17.68 -16.20 -6.80
CA LYS A 251 19.05 -15.84 -6.39
C LYS A 251 19.08 -14.66 -5.43
N THR A 252 18.30 -13.61 -5.71
CA THR A 252 18.21 -12.42 -4.85
C THR A 252 17.63 -12.78 -3.49
N THR A 253 16.56 -13.59 -3.46
CA THR A 253 15.93 -14.00 -2.18
C THR A 253 16.83 -14.93 -1.36
N VAL A 254 17.50 -15.88 -1.97
CA VAL A 254 18.46 -16.75 -1.27
C VAL A 254 19.62 -15.94 -0.71
N SER A 255 20.17 -15.00 -1.50
CA SER A 255 21.22 -14.10 -1.04
C SER A 255 20.78 -13.26 0.16
N GLU A 256 19.58 -12.70 0.10
CA GLU A 256 19.00 -11.88 1.18
C GLU A 256 18.71 -12.74 2.43
N GLY A 257 18.15 -13.92 2.26
CA GLY A 257 17.90 -14.87 3.36
C GLY A 257 19.18 -15.24 4.10
N LEU A 258 20.27 -15.53 3.36
CA LEU A 258 21.57 -15.81 3.95
C LEU A 258 22.17 -14.59 4.64
N ARG A 259 22.03 -13.38 4.05
CA ARG A 259 22.48 -12.14 4.67
C ARG A 259 21.78 -11.89 6.02
N CYS A 260 20.46 -12.00 6.05
CA CYS A 260 19.64 -11.75 7.25
C CYS A 260 19.89 -12.80 8.35
N SER A 261 20.19 -14.06 7.97
CA SER A 261 20.48 -15.14 8.92
C SER A 261 21.94 -15.18 9.40
N GLY A 262 22.77 -14.22 8.97
CA GLY A 262 24.22 -14.27 9.25
C GLY A 262 24.93 -15.47 8.61
N GLY A 263 24.45 -15.94 7.46
CA GLY A 263 24.98 -17.07 6.73
C GLY A 263 24.48 -18.46 7.21
N GLN A 264 23.52 -18.48 8.15
CA GLN A 264 22.93 -19.76 8.59
C GLN A 264 22.02 -20.33 7.50
N PRO A 265 21.99 -21.66 7.29
CA PRO A 265 21.17 -22.27 6.24
C PRO A 265 19.67 -22.31 6.62
N THR A 266 19.35 -22.18 7.89
CA THR A 266 17.96 -22.20 8.37
C THR A 266 17.40 -20.78 8.39
N TRP A 267 16.65 -20.43 7.36
CA TRP A 267 15.99 -19.13 7.23
C TRP A 267 14.67 -19.27 6.47
N SER A 268 13.80 -18.31 6.66
CA SER A 268 12.63 -18.05 5.83
C SER A 268 12.54 -16.56 5.50
N ARG A 269 11.92 -16.26 4.38
CA ARG A 269 11.58 -14.88 3.99
C ARG A 269 10.09 -14.80 3.71
N VAL A 270 9.44 -13.82 4.29
CA VAL A 270 8.05 -13.52 3.98
C VAL A 270 8.02 -12.78 2.65
N ILE A 271 7.12 -13.16 1.76
CA ILE A 271 6.92 -12.52 0.46
C ILE A 271 5.67 -11.64 0.57
N TRP A 272 5.80 -10.60 1.40
CA TRP A 272 4.70 -9.77 1.89
C TRP A 272 3.78 -9.27 0.77
N ASP A 273 4.34 -8.62 -0.22
CA ASP A 273 3.66 -7.77 -1.21
C ASP A 273 2.81 -8.54 -2.21
N VAL A 274 3.13 -9.81 -2.44
CA VAL A 274 2.35 -10.70 -3.32
C VAL A 274 0.89 -10.75 -2.88
N THR A 275 0.63 -10.66 -1.58
CA THR A 275 -0.72 -10.73 -1.03
C THR A 275 -1.59 -9.56 -1.49
N ALA A 276 -1.04 -8.35 -1.62
CA ALA A 276 -1.82 -7.21 -2.13
C ALA A 276 -2.25 -7.39 -3.60
N VAL A 277 -1.42 -8.08 -4.40
CA VAL A 277 -1.80 -8.47 -5.78
C VAL A 277 -2.82 -9.60 -5.76
N ALA A 278 -2.65 -10.58 -4.87
CA ALA A 278 -3.52 -11.75 -4.76
C ALA A 278 -4.96 -11.40 -4.44
N TRP A 279 -5.20 -10.33 -3.66
CA TRP A 279 -6.56 -9.87 -3.34
C TRP A 279 -7.38 -9.52 -4.60
N LEU A 280 -6.72 -9.06 -5.67
CA LEU A 280 -7.36 -8.73 -6.94
C LEU A 280 -7.62 -9.94 -7.83
N LEU A 281 -7.03 -11.10 -7.55
CA LEU A 281 -7.13 -12.28 -8.40
C LEU A 281 -8.35 -13.14 -8.04
N ASP A 282 -8.72 -14.05 -8.96
CA ASP A 282 -9.93 -14.89 -8.82
C ASP A 282 -9.67 -16.16 -7.98
N GLY A 283 -8.69 -16.16 -7.09
CA GLY A 283 -8.41 -17.26 -6.17
C GLY A 283 -8.99 -17.03 -4.78
N ASP A 284 -9.18 -18.11 -4.04
CA ASP A 284 -9.54 -18.08 -2.61
C ASP A 284 -8.25 -18.08 -1.78
N PHE A 285 -7.48 -16.98 -1.88
CA PHE A 285 -6.15 -16.88 -1.28
C PHE A 285 -6.15 -16.21 0.09
N GLU A 286 -7.25 -15.53 0.44
CA GLU A 286 -7.31 -14.65 1.61
C GLU A 286 -8.71 -14.58 2.18
N ASP A 287 -8.79 -14.57 3.51
CA ASP A 287 -10.01 -14.25 4.24
C ASP A 287 -10.00 -12.80 4.68
N ASP A 288 -11.12 -12.11 4.50
CA ASP A 288 -11.28 -10.70 4.84
C ASP A 288 -12.68 -10.40 5.43
N TYR A 289 -12.80 -9.25 6.11
CA TYR A 289 -14.07 -8.72 6.58
C TYR A 289 -14.06 -7.20 6.67
N LEU A 290 -15.23 -6.59 6.85
CA LEU A 290 -15.37 -5.15 6.98
C LEU A 290 -15.15 -4.69 8.42
N VAL A 291 -14.33 -3.65 8.60
CA VAL A 291 -14.10 -2.98 9.89
C VAL A 291 -14.20 -1.47 9.75
N ALA A 292 -14.47 -0.78 10.84
CA ALA A 292 -14.29 0.68 10.87
C ALA A 292 -12.80 1.01 10.67
N SER A 293 -12.52 1.99 9.81
CA SER A 293 -11.16 2.41 9.52
C SER A 293 -10.43 2.86 10.78
N PRO A 294 -9.28 2.28 11.15
CA PRO A 294 -8.51 2.72 12.32
C PRO A 294 -7.88 4.10 12.07
N ILE A 295 -7.34 4.69 13.12
CA ILE A 295 -6.56 5.93 13.07
C ILE A 295 -5.12 5.57 13.41
N PRO A 296 -4.19 5.56 12.44
CA PRO A 296 -2.77 5.45 12.75
C PRO A 296 -2.32 6.67 13.56
N GLU A 297 -1.73 6.45 14.73
CA GLU A 297 -1.24 7.54 15.57
C GLU A 297 0.27 7.72 15.39
N TYR A 298 0.76 8.93 15.61
CA TYR A 298 2.19 9.26 15.47
C TYR A 298 3.10 8.56 16.49
N ASP A 299 2.52 7.97 17.53
CA ASP A 299 3.21 7.13 18.51
C ASP A 299 3.25 5.65 18.14
N HIS A 300 2.89 5.32 16.89
CA HIS A 300 2.85 3.97 16.33
C HIS A 300 1.82 3.04 16.98
N HIS A 301 0.66 3.56 17.36
CA HIS A 301 -0.49 2.76 17.77
C HIS A 301 -1.69 3.03 16.85
N TYR A 302 -2.70 2.18 16.95
CA TYR A 302 -4.00 2.44 16.34
C TYR A 302 -4.98 2.94 17.40
N SER A 303 -5.67 4.05 17.10
CA SER A 303 -6.91 4.43 17.77
C SER A 303 -8.11 3.93 16.96
N PHE A 304 -9.23 3.67 17.63
CA PHE A 304 -10.42 3.11 17.01
C PHE A 304 -11.65 3.98 17.32
N ASP A 305 -12.35 4.37 16.26
CA ASP A 305 -13.65 5.04 16.30
C ASP A 305 -14.65 4.24 15.44
N PRO A 306 -15.62 3.55 16.05
CA PRO A 306 -16.56 2.71 15.33
C PRO A 306 -17.52 3.48 14.42
N THR A 307 -17.51 4.82 14.46
CA THR A 307 -18.36 5.67 13.62
C THR A 307 -17.71 6.02 12.28
N ARG A 308 -16.41 5.68 12.09
CA ARG A 308 -15.70 5.93 10.84
C ARG A 308 -16.22 5.03 9.71
N HIS A 309 -15.91 5.42 8.48
CA HIS A 309 -16.23 4.62 7.29
C HIS A 309 -15.58 3.23 7.36
N LEU A 310 -16.16 2.29 6.63
CA LEU A 310 -15.66 0.92 6.59
C LEU A 310 -14.51 0.77 5.61
N ILE A 311 -13.58 -0.11 5.95
CA ILE A 311 -12.51 -0.61 5.09
C ILE A 311 -12.60 -2.13 5.03
N ARG A 312 -11.97 -2.75 4.02
CA ARG A 312 -11.76 -4.19 3.96
C ARG A 312 -10.46 -4.53 4.70
N TYR A 313 -10.52 -5.48 5.60
CA TYR A 313 -9.39 -5.91 6.42
C TYR A 313 -9.13 -7.40 6.19
N VAL A 314 -7.96 -7.73 5.62
CA VAL A 314 -7.50 -9.11 5.47
C VAL A 314 -7.00 -9.62 6.81
N TYR A 315 -7.41 -10.81 7.22
CA TYR A 315 -7.02 -11.38 8.52
C TYR A 315 -6.34 -12.75 8.42
N HIS A 316 -6.37 -13.40 7.25
CA HIS A 316 -5.74 -14.69 7.04
C HIS A 316 -5.28 -14.86 5.60
N ILE A 317 -4.16 -15.56 5.41
CA ILE A 317 -3.61 -15.90 4.08
C ILE A 317 -3.60 -17.43 3.93
N HIS A 318 -4.19 -17.94 2.86
CA HIS A 318 -4.15 -19.34 2.45
C HIS A 318 -2.80 -19.59 1.75
N ARG A 319 -1.76 -19.77 2.56
CA ARG A 319 -0.36 -19.79 2.13
C ARG A 319 -0.10 -20.71 0.95
N ASP A 320 -0.49 -21.97 1.07
CA ASP A 320 -0.09 -22.99 0.11
C ASP A 320 -0.79 -22.79 -1.24
N ASP A 321 -2.05 -22.43 -1.24
CA ASP A 321 -2.82 -22.13 -2.46
C ASP A 321 -2.26 -20.92 -3.20
N LEU A 322 -1.86 -19.87 -2.45
CA LEU A 322 -1.26 -18.67 -3.03
C LEU A 322 0.15 -18.93 -3.59
N PHE A 323 1.00 -19.69 -2.89
CA PHE A 323 2.30 -20.06 -3.41
C PHE A 323 2.21 -20.97 -4.64
N GLU A 324 1.25 -21.90 -4.68
CA GLU A 324 1.02 -22.75 -5.86
C GLU A 324 0.67 -21.88 -7.09
N ASP A 325 -0.25 -20.93 -6.94
CA ASP A 325 -0.63 -20.02 -8.05
C ASP A 325 0.54 -19.10 -8.45
N LEU A 326 1.25 -18.51 -7.47
CA LEU A 326 2.41 -17.67 -7.69
C LEU A 326 3.50 -18.39 -8.50
N PHE A 327 3.96 -19.53 -8.01
CA PHE A 327 5.04 -20.27 -8.68
C PHE A 327 4.62 -20.79 -10.06
N ARG A 328 3.38 -21.23 -10.21
CA ARG A 328 2.82 -21.65 -11.49
C ARG A 328 2.86 -20.51 -12.52
N LYS A 329 2.44 -19.30 -12.14
CA LYS A 329 2.42 -18.12 -13.04
C LYS A 329 3.83 -17.62 -13.35
N LEU A 330 4.73 -17.56 -12.38
CA LEU A 330 6.10 -17.13 -12.60
C LEU A 330 6.88 -18.08 -13.53
N SER A 331 6.58 -19.36 -13.49
CA SER A 331 7.26 -20.41 -14.28
C SER A 331 6.82 -20.48 -15.75
N GLN A 332 5.80 -19.76 -16.16
CA GLN A 332 5.33 -19.60 -17.54
C GLN A 332 6.17 -18.57 -18.27
#